data_67f7c4a9405fe288f6bb8cb6c6256700
#
_entry.id   67f7c4a9405fe288f6bb8cb6c6256700
#
_cell.length_a   1.000
_cell.length_b   1.000
_cell.length_c   1.000
_cell.angle_alpha   90.00
_cell.angle_beta   90.00
_cell.angle_gamma   90.00
#
_symmetry.space_group_name_H-M   'P 1'
#
loop_
_entity.id
_entity.type
_entity.pdbx_description
1 polymer ?
#
loop_
_entity_poly.entity_id
_entity_poly.type
_entity_poly.pdbx_seq_one_letter_code
_entity_poly.pdbx_strand_id
1 'polypeptide(L)'
;MKKAILFLLFFAALASVAIGQNANDWFVTRWVAPASGTIKFPATGSGYTIRYVPINHITGAPIGAMQTISPASSGQVISGLTAGWTYRIDAYGGTFNQFGFINFSDNRPDIVRIEQWGTTVWSTMSKAFFRCINMDVTATDVPDFSACQNLFGMFSDCTSLVNGNGSISGWQMANVTNMQGMFSRATSFNQPIGNWNTENVTNMVSMFYGATSFNQPIGNWNTENVTNMSGMF
;
A
#
# COMPACT_ATOMS: atom_id res chain seq x y z
N MET A 1 8.74 25.77 34.89
CA MET A 1 8.69 24.58 34.06
C MET A 1 7.33 24.46 33.36
N LYS A 2 6.98 25.35 32.43
CA LYS A 2 5.72 25.33 31.64
C LYS A 2 5.92 26.08 30.31
N LYS A 3 6.90 25.67 29.47
CA LYS A 3 7.13 26.28 28.15
C LYS A 3 7.55 25.29 27.05
N ALA A 4 7.36 23.98 27.25
CA ALA A 4 7.84 22.97 26.28
C ALA A 4 6.74 22.20 25.51
N ILE A 5 5.46 22.51 25.68
CA ILE A 5 4.35 21.72 25.08
C ILE A 5 3.66 22.42 23.89
N LEU A 6 4.00 23.66 23.58
CA LEU A 6 3.30 24.44 22.54
C LEU A 6 3.94 24.36 21.14
N PHE A 7 5.03 23.61 20.93
CA PHE A 7 5.75 23.60 19.64
C PHE A 7 5.43 22.40 18.73
N LEU A 8 4.74 21.34 19.24
CA LEU A 8 4.47 20.15 18.45
C LEU A 8 3.16 20.19 17.63
N LEU A 9 2.24 21.12 17.92
CA LEU A 9 0.95 21.21 17.21
C LEU A 9 0.98 22.17 16.01
N PHE A 10 2.03 22.95 15.81
CA PHE A 10 2.07 23.95 14.73
C PHE A 10 2.66 23.45 13.42
N PHE A 11 3.39 22.33 13.41
CA PHE A 11 4.01 21.81 12.18
C PHE A 11 3.07 20.90 11.35
N ALA A 12 2.05 20.30 11.94
CA ALA A 12 1.05 19.52 11.20
C ALA A 12 0.08 20.38 10.38
N ALA A 13 -0.13 21.65 10.79
CA ALA A 13 -1.09 22.55 10.15
C ALA A 13 -0.51 23.39 8.98
N LEU A 14 0.80 23.52 8.87
CA LEU A 14 1.42 24.38 7.84
C LEU A 14 1.69 23.66 6.51
N ALA A 15 1.60 22.33 6.45
CA ALA A 15 1.74 21.56 5.19
C ALA A 15 0.43 21.45 4.40
N SER A 16 -0.74 21.83 4.98
CA SER A 16 -2.05 21.66 4.36
C SER A 16 -2.59 22.88 3.61
N VAL A 17 -1.86 23.99 3.57
CA VAL A 17 -2.41 25.28 3.08
C VAL A 17 -2.13 25.58 1.62
N ALA A 18 -1.40 24.73 0.87
CA ALA A 18 -1.00 25.08 -0.49
C ALA A 18 -1.84 24.48 -1.63
N ILE A 19 -2.71 23.49 -1.37
CA ILE A 19 -3.62 22.95 -2.41
C ILE A 19 -4.87 22.45 -1.70
N GLY A 20 -6.07 22.90 -2.08
CA GLY A 20 -7.35 22.61 -1.43
C GLY A 20 -7.79 21.13 -1.36
N GLN A 21 -6.88 20.23 -1.04
CA GLN A 21 -7.12 18.82 -0.79
C GLN A 21 -6.77 18.46 0.65
N ASN A 22 -7.67 17.66 1.25
CA ASN A 22 -7.50 17.14 2.61
C ASN A 22 -6.30 16.19 2.65
N ALA A 23 -5.48 16.23 3.71
CA ALA A 23 -4.36 15.30 3.91
C ALA A 23 -4.79 13.82 3.93
N ASN A 24 -6.07 13.55 4.17
CA ASN A 24 -6.65 12.21 4.17
C ASN A 24 -6.91 11.64 2.75
N ASP A 25 -6.80 12.47 1.70
CA ASP A 25 -7.08 12.03 0.32
C ASP A 25 -5.91 11.34 -0.35
N TRP A 26 -4.75 11.33 0.27
CA TRP A 26 -3.50 10.93 -0.35
C TRP A 26 -3.18 9.46 -0.09
N PHE A 27 -2.64 8.78 -1.10
CA PHE A 27 -1.97 7.49 -0.93
C PHE A 27 -0.57 7.74 -0.37
N VAL A 28 -0.29 7.25 0.84
CA VAL A 28 0.96 7.52 1.57
C VAL A 28 1.74 6.24 1.78
N THR A 29 3.00 6.27 1.33
CA THR A 29 3.93 5.16 1.40
C THR A 29 5.26 5.57 2.03
N ARG A 30 5.97 4.59 2.59
CA ARG A 30 7.31 4.78 3.14
C ARG A 30 8.31 3.89 2.40
N TRP A 31 9.47 4.47 2.10
CA TRP A 31 10.50 3.83 1.31
C TRP A 31 11.87 4.02 1.94
N VAL A 32 12.77 3.04 1.75
CA VAL A 32 14.21 3.21 2.01
C VAL A 32 14.89 3.44 0.67
N ALA A 33 15.61 4.56 0.54
CA ALA A 33 16.27 4.88 -0.72
C ALA A 33 17.37 3.85 -1.04
N PRO A 34 17.34 3.24 -2.24
CA PRO A 34 18.36 2.28 -2.67
C PRO A 34 19.73 2.92 -2.88
N ALA A 35 20.76 2.09 -3.08
CA ALA A 35 22.13 2.56 -3.34
C ALA A 35 22.22 3.46 -4.59
N SER A 36 21.32 3.29 -5.56
CA SER A 36 21.23 4.15 -6.75
C SER A 36 20.75 5.58 -6.44
N GLY A 37 20.20 5.83 -5.27
CA GLY A 37 19.58 7.11 -4.93
C GLY A 37 18.35 7.44 -5.77
N THR A 38 17.70 6.42 -6.36
CA THR A 38 16.53 6.60 -7.24
C THR A 38 15.41 5.63 -6.88
N ILE A 39 14.17 6.12 -6.82
CA ILE A 39 12.96 5.31 -6.70
C ILE A 39 12.13 5.52 -7.96
N LYS A 40 11.78 4.45 -8.66
CA LYS A 40 10.78 4.47 -9.71
C LYS A 40 9.41 4.20 -9.08
N PHE A 41 8.60 5.25 -8.93
CA PHE A 41 7.31 5.15 -8.26
C PHE A 41 6.33 4.35 -9.14
N PRO A 42 5.83 3.19 -8.70
CA PRO A 42 5.15 2.21 -9.56
C PRO A 42 3.67 2.52 -9.75
N ALA A 43 3.35 3.79 -9.93
CA ALA A 43 2.00 4.26 -10.23
C ALA A 43 1.73 4.25 -11.74
N THR A 44 0.48 3.98 -12.12
CA THR A 44 -0.02 4.12 -13.48
C THR A 44 -1.03 5.26 -13.53
N GLY A 45 -0.90 6.13 -14.52
CA GLY A 45 -1.73 7.31 -14.70
C GLY A 45 -0.92 8.52 -15.13
N SER A 46 -1.58 9.67 -15.23
CA SER A 46 -0.97 10.94 -15.60
C SER A 46 -1.62 12.10 -14.87
N GLY A 47 -0.90 13.23 -14.79
CA GLY A 47 -1.41 14.46 -14.17
C GLY A 47 -1.56 14.39 -12.65
N TYR A 48 -1.08 13.34 -12.01
CA TYR A 48 -1.06 13.25 -10.54
C TYR A 48 0.14 14.01 -9.96
N THR A 49 0.09 14.23 -8.67
CA THR A 49 1.18 14.88 -7.93
C THR A 49 1.83 13.88 -7.00
N ILE A 50 3.17 13.89 -6.96
CA ILE A 50 3.98 13.21 -5.96
C ILE A 50 4.60 14.26 -5.05
N ARG A 51 4.53 14.05 -3.74
CA ARG A 51 5.37 14.73 -2.76
C ARG A 51 6.25 13.71 -2.07
N TYR A 52 7.48 14.10 -1.76
CA TYR A 52 8.37 13.25 -0.99
C TYR A 52 9.26 14.06 -0.07
N VAL A 53 9.59 13.48 1.06
CA VAL A 53 10.38 14.12 2.11
C VAL A 53 11.19 13.06 2.86
N PRO A 54 12.47 13.31 3.16
CA PRO A 54 13.22 12.45 4.06
C PRO A 54 12.63 12.55 5.47
N ILE A 55 12.52 11.41 6.14
CA ILE A 55 11.94 11.32 7.48
C ILE A 55 12.89 10.57 8.44
N ASN A 56 12.79 10.89 9.71
CA ASN A 56 13.37 10.06 10.76
C ASN A 56 12.67 8.69 10.76
N HIS A 57 13.40 7.60 10.61
CA HIS A 57 12.84 6.27 10.47
C HIS A 57 12.11 5.77 11.72
N ILE A 58 12.42 6.32 12.90
CA ILE A 58 11.79 5.97 14.19
C ILE A 58 10.53 6.80 14.42
N THR A 59 10.65 8.12 14.33
CA THR A 59 9.56 9.05 14.69
C THR A 59 8.63 9.38 13.52
N GLY A 60 9.04 9.12 12.27
CA GLY A 60 8.32 9.54 11.07
C GLY A 60 8.35 11.05 10.82
N ALA A 61 9.01 11.83 11.68
CA ALA A 61 9.09 13.28 11.52
C ALA A 61 9.97 13.67 10.31
N PRO A 62 9.56 14.66 9.50
CA PRO A 62 10.40 15.19 8.43
C PRO A 62 11.75 15.70 8.96
N ILE A 63 12.84 15.37 8.25
CA ILE A 63 14.20 15.84 8.54
C ILE A 63 14.78 16.71 7.43
N GLY A 64 13.98 17.06 6.42
CA GLY A 64 14.34 17.89 5.28
C GLY A 64 13.14 18.60 4.67
N ALA A 65 13.38 19.32 3.58
CA ALA A 65 12.32 20.01 2.85
C ALA A 65 11.49 19.02 2.01
N MET A 66 10.16 19.25 1.97
CA MET A 66 9.24 18.55 1.09
C MET A 66 9.56 18.92 -0.37
N GLN A 67 9.71 17.92 -1.21
CA GLN A 67 9.87 18.07 -2.65
C GLN A 67 8.55 17.69 -3.35
N THR A 68 8.32 18.27 -4.53
CA THR A 68 7.09 18.01 -5.30
C THR A 68 7.42 17.78 -6.78
N ILE A 69 6.76 16.78 -7.36
CA ILE A 69 6.76 16.52 -8.80
C ILE A 69 5.30 16.61 -9.27
N SER A 70 5.02 17.59 -10.14
CA SER A 70 3.67 17.79 -10.70
C SER A 70 3.78 18.51 -12.04
N PRO A 71 3.14 18.01 -13.11
CA PRO A 71 2.42 16.72 -13.17
C PRO A 71 3.39 15.54 -13.21
N ALA A 72 3.03 14.46 -12.53
CA ALA A 72 3.72 13.17 -12.60
C ALA A 72 3.03 12.24 -13.61
N SER A 73 3.75 11.24 -14.08
CA SER A 73 3.25 10.25 -15.05
C SER A 73 3.66 8.83 -14.65
N SER A 74 3.10 7.84 -15.35
CA SER A 74 3.38 6.41 -15.08
C SER A 74 4.87 6.12 -14.95
N GLY A 75 5.23 5.48 -13.84
CA GLY A 75 6.62 5.11 -13.54
C GLY A 75 7.54 6.30 -13.29
N GLN A 76 7.01 7.39 -12.73
CA GLN A 76 7.78 8.58 -12.38
C GLN A 76 9.03 8.23 -11.58
N VAL A 77 10.18 8.72 -12.03
CA VAL A 77 11.46 8.56 -11.32
C VAL A 77 11.65 9.70 -10.33
N ILE A 78 11.93 9.35 -9.09
CA ILE A 78 12.36 10.24 -8.01
C ILE A 78 13.86 10.02 -7.85
N SER A 79 14.69 11.03 -8.04
CA SER A 79 16.15 10.95 -8.02
C SER A 79 16.78 11.90 -7.02
N GLY A 80 18.09 11.76 -6.80
CA GLY A 80 18.83 12.59 -5.83
C GLY A 80 18.54 12.24 -4.37
N LEU A 81 18.03 11.03 -4.11
CA LEU A 81 17.79 10.53 -2.77
C LEU A 81 19.09 10.09 -2.11
N THR A 82 19.20 10.31 -0.80
CA THR A 82 20.35 9.79 -0.04
C THR A 82 20.14 8.31 0.26
N ALA A 83 21.06 7.47 -0.24
CA ALA A 83 21.00 6.03 -0.06
C ALA A 83 20.87 5.64 1.42
N GLY A 84 20.01 4.67 1.71
CA GLY A 84 19.72 4.18 3.07
C GLY A 84 18.83 5.11 3.91
N TRP A 85 18.51 6.31 3.42
CA TRP A 85 17.55 7.18 4.13
C TRP A 85 16.12 6.74 3.88
N THR A 86 15.26 6.97 4.87
CA THR A 86 13.84 6.71 4.75
C THR A 86 13.12 7.93 4.20
N TYR A 87 12.25 7.71 3.23
CA TYR A 87 11.42 8.74 2.61
C TYR A 87 9.94 8.40 2.78
N ARG A 88 9.15 9.40 3.13
CA ARG A 88 7.71 9.37 2.94
C ARG A 88 7.42 9.87 1.53
N ILE A 89 6.59 9.13 0.79
CA ILE A 89 6.15 9.49 -0.55
C ILE A 89 4.62 9.48 -0.57
N ASP A 90 4.04 10.62 -0.91
CA ASP A 90 2.59 10.83 -1.01
C ASP A 90 2.23 11.02 -2.48
N ALA A 91 1.13 10.38 -2.94
CA ALA A 91 0.62 10.53 -4.30
C ALA A 91 -0.89 10.80 -4.30
N TYR A 92 -1.36 11.67 -5.19
CA TYR A 92 -2.78 12.00 -5.30
C TYR A 92 -3.15 12.64 -6.64
N GLY A 93 -4.44 12.58 -6.99
CA GLY A 93 -5.05 13.30 -8.11
C GLY A 93 -4.75 12.73 -9.48
N GLY A 94 -5.05 13.47 -10.52
CA GLY A 94 -4.93 13.03 -11.92
C GLY A 94 -5.73 11.76 -12.20
N THR A 95 -5.17 10.88 -13.03
CA THR A 95 -5.74 9.58 -13.35
C THR A 95 -5.06 8.43 -12.57
N PHE A 96 -4.40 8.73 -11.44
CA PHE A 96 -3.76 7.73 -10.58
C PHE A 96 -4.80 6.79 -9.98
N ASN A 97 -4.83 5.55 -10.45
CA ASN A 97 -5.78 4.53 -9.99
C ASN A 97 -5.21 3.11 -10.02
N GLN A 98 -3.93 2.98 -10.33
CA GLN A 98 -3.21 1.70 -10.28
C GLN A 98 -1.84 1.89 -9.66
N PHE A 99 -1.43 0.89 -8.90
CA PHE A 99 -0.10 0.79 -8.30
C PHE A 99 0.40 -0.64 -8.49
N GLY A 100 1.62 -0.81 -8.93
CA GLY A 100 2.15 -2.15 -9.08
C GLY A 100 3.50 -2.23 -9.77
N PHE A 101 4.28 -3.20 -9.33
CA PHE A 101 5.64 -3.47 -9.78
C PHE A 101 5.73 -4.39 -11.01
N ILE A 102 4.64 -4.63 -11.75
CA ILE A 102 4.65 -5.57 -12.89
C ILE A 102 5.72 -5.18 -13.91
N ASN A 103 5.85 -3.87 -14.16
CA ASN A 103 6.81 -3.32 -15.11
C ASN A 103 8.00 -2.60 -14.43
N PHE A 104 8.10 -2.67 -13.09
CA PHE A 104 9.05 -1.91 -12.29
C PHE A 104 9.71 -2.82 -11.25
N SER A 105 10.64 -3.67 -11.68
CA SER A 105 11.23 -4.73 -10.85
C SER A 105 12.23 -4.24 -9.80
N ASP A 106 12.77 -3.03 -9.97
CA ASP A 106 14.05 -2.68 -9.33
C ASP A 106 13.92 -2.16 -7.90
N ASN A 107 12.72 -1.69 -7.47
CA ASN A 107 12.52 -1.04 -6.16
C ASN A 107 11.56 -1.79 -5.22
N ARG A 108 11.25 -3.05 -5.48
CA ARG A 108 10.29 -3.83 -4.65
C ARG A 108 10.67 -3.94 -3.18
N PRO A 109 11.93 -4.25 -2.82
CA PRO A 109 12.30 -4.33 -1.41
C PRO A 109 12.43 -2.96 -0.73
N ASP A 110 12.41 -1.87 -1.49
CA ASP A 110 12.62 -0.51 -0.97
C ASP A 110 11.35 0.08 -0.36
N ILE A 111 10.17 -0.35 -0.80
CA ILE A 111 8.92 -0.01 -0.12
C ILE A 111 8.81 -0.79 1.20
N VAL A 112 8.65 -0.08 2.30
CA VAL A 112 8.62 -0.69 3.64
C VAL A 112 7.28 -0.50 4.35
N ARG A 113 6.42 0.42 3.88
CA ARG A 113 5.14 0.66 4.54
C ARG A 113 4.10 1.32 3.64
N ILE A 114 2.83 0.93 3.83
CA ILE A 114 1.67 1.69 3.42
C ILE A 114 1.12 2.35 4.68
N GLU A 115 1.11 3.68 4.72
CA GLU A 115 0.68 4.45 5.89
C GLU A 115 -0.74 4.99 5.73
N GLN A 116 -1.23 5.15 4.49
CA GLN A 116 -2.57 5.61 4.16
C GLN A 116 -2.96 5.18 2.75
N TRP A 117 -4.22 4.75 2.56
CA TRP A 117 -4.78 4.42 1.25
C TRP A 117 -5.35 5.64 0.53
N GLY A 118 -5.87 6.61 1.30
CA GLY A 118 -6.51 7.81 0.77
C GLY A 118 -7.85 7.54 0.09
N THR A 119 -8.24 8.45 -0.79
CA THR A 119 -9.52 8.40 -1.52
C THR A 119 -9.39 7.91 -2.96
N THR A 120 -8.24 7.33 -3.32
CA THR A 120 -8.04 6.76 -4.66
C THR A 120 -8.97 5.57 -4.88
N VAL A 121 -9.82 5.65 -5.91
CA VAL A 121 -10.63 4.51 -6.38
C VAL A 121 -9.73 3.62 -7.23
N TRP A 122 -9.38 2.45 -6.68
CA TRP A 122 -8.46 1.53 -7.33
C TRP A 122 -9.14 0.72 -8.43
N SER A 123 -8.60 0.74 -9.64
CA SER A 123 -9.12 -0.04 -10.77
C SER A 123 -8.62 -1.49 -10.78
N THR A 124 -7.42 -1.72 -10.29
CA THR A 124 -6.82 -3.05 -10.06
C THR A 124 -5.68 -2.96 -9.06
N MET A 125 -5.47 -4.02 -8.29
CA MET A 125 -4.31 -4.20 -7.42
C MET A 125 -3.53 -5.47 -7.78
N SER A 126 -3.69 -5.94 -9.02
CA SER A 126 -2.95 -7.10 -9.50
C SER A 126 -1.44 -6.89 -9.37
N LYS A 127 -0.79 -7.74 -8.55
CA LYS A 127 0.65 -7.68 -8.22
C LYS A 127 1.13 -6.33 -7.67
N ALA A 128 0.24 -5.56 -7.04
CA ALA A 128 0.56 -4.21 -6.56
C ALA A 128 1.81 -4.18 -5.68
N PHE A 129 1.95 -5.13 -4.77
CA PHE A 129 3.09 -5.25 -3.85
C PHE A 129 3.81 -6.60 -3.97
N PHE A 130 3.71 -7.23 -5.13
CA PHE A 130 4.34 -8.53 -5.37
C PHE A 130 5.85 -8.48 -5.06
N ARG A 131 6.31 -9.36 -4.14
CA ARG A 131 7.70 -9.46 -3.68
C ARG A 131 8.23 -8.23 -2.92
N CYS A 132 7.35 -7.44 -2.33
CA CYS A 132 7.74 -6.36 -1.41
C CYS A 132 8.03 -6.97 -0.03
N ILE A 133 9.15 -7.66 0.08
CA ILE A 133 9.50 -8.53 1.23
C ILE A 133 9.62 -7.78 2.57
N ASN A 134 9.93 -6.49 2.53
CA ASN A 134 10.13 -5.65 3.72
C ASN A 134 8.88 -4.82 4.08
N MET A 135 7.80 -4.98 3.32
CA MET A 135 6.62 -4.12 3.45
C MET A 135 5.63 -4.61 4.50
N ASP A 136 5.05 -3.66 5.23
CA ASP A 136 3.87 -3.86 6.05
C ASP A 136 2.80 -2.80 5.74
N VAL A 137 1.55 -3.05 6.16
CA VAL A 137 0.43 -2.11 6.10
C VAL A 137 0.16 -1.59 7.50
N THR A 138 0.32 -0.27 7.70
CA THR A 138 0.02 0.41 8.95
C THR A 138 -1.08 1.47 8.80
N ALA A 139 -1.63 1.59 7.59
CA ALA A 139 -2.78 2.42 7.28
C ALA A 139 -3.96 2.06 8.21
N THR A 140 -4.63 3.08 8.73
CA THR A 140 -5.84 2.92 9.56
C THR A 140 -7.12 3.10 8.75
N ASP A 141 -7.02 3.65 7.55
CA ASP A 141 -8.06 3.72 6.54
C ASP A 141 -8.06 2.45 5.68
N VAL A 142 -9.07 2.31 4.84
CA VAL A 142 -9.25 1.17 3.95
C VAL A 142 -9.16 1.62 2.48
N PRO A 143 -8.64 0.77 1.56
CA PRO A 143 -8.62 1.09 0.14
C PRO A 143 -10.04 1.07 -0.44
N ASP A 144 -10.31 1.98 -1.38
CA ASP A 144 -11.54 1.97 -2.16
C ASP A 144 -11.42 0.98 -3.33
N PHE A 145 -12.03 -0.21 -3.16
CA PHE A 145 -12.12 -1.26 -4.18
C PHE A 145 -13.44 -1.25 -4.95
N SER A 146 -14.20 -0.14 -4.93
CA SER A 146 -15.48 -0.06 -5.64
C SER A 146 -15.38 -0.29 -7.16
N ALA A 147 -14.19 -0.05 -7.76
CA ALA A 147 -13.90 -0.36 -9.15
C ALA A 147 -12.89 -1.52 -9.34
N CYS A 148 -12.46 -2.18 -8.25
CA CYS A 148 -11.40 -3.18 -8.29
C CYS A 148 -11.98 -4.61 -8.28
N GLN A 149 -11.78 -5.34 -9.36
CA GLN A 149 -12.16 -6.76 -9.45
C GLN A 149 -10.97 -7.70 -9.23
N ASN A 150 -9.73 -7.22 -9.34
CA ASN A 150 -8.56 -8.08 -9.43
C ASN A 150 -7.48 -7.75 -8.40
N LEU A 151 -7.31 -8.66 -7.42
CA LEU A 151 -6.28 -8.64 -6.39
C LEU A 151 -5.21 -9.72 -6.61
N PHE A 152 -5.07 -10.25 -7.83
CA PHE A 152 -4.12 -11.31 -8.17
C PHE A 152 -2.72 -11.00 -7.63
N GLY A 153 -2.20 -11.84 -6.73
CA GLY A 153 -0.85 -11.73 -6.20
C GLY A 153 -0.52 -10.41 -5.49
N MET A 154 -1.53 -9.67 -5.00
CA MET A 154 -1.34 -8.31 -4.46
C MET A 154 -0.22 -8.25 -3.42
N PHE A 155 -0.16 -9.20 -2.50
CA PHE A 155 0.84 -9.34 -1.45
C PHE A 155 1.65 -10.64 -1.54
N SER A 156 1.71 -11.25 -2.70
CA SER A 156 2.48 -12.48 -2.87
C SER A 156 3.97 -12.21 -2.58
N ASP A 157 4.59 -13.08 -1.80
CA ASP A 157 5.96 -12.97 -1.29
C ASP A 157 6.22 -11.72 -0.39
N CYS A 158 5.18 -11.10 0.20
CA CYS A 158 5.34 -10.04 1.21
C CYS A 158 5.59 -10.65 2.59
N THR A 159 6.80 -11.11 2.82
CA THR A 159 7.14 -11.93 4.00
C THR A 159 7.06 -11.16 5.33
N SER A 160 7.18 -9.84 5.33
CA SER A 160 7.06 -8.98 6.51
C SER A 160 5.65 -8.45 6.77
N LEU A 161 4.66 -8.84 5.95
CA LEU A 161 3.28 -8.35 6.07
C LEU A 161 2.63 -8.92 7.34
N VAL A 162 2.50 -8.10 8.36
CA VAL A 162 1.83 -8.44 9.64
C VAL A 162 0.47 -7.76 9.74
N ASN A 163 0.36 -6.50 9.28
CA ASN A 163 -0.80 -5.61 9.46
C ASN A 163 -1.24 -5.54 10.93
N GLY A 164 -0.30 -5.19 11.81
CA GLY A 164 -0.50 -5.25 13.26
C GLY A 164 -1.64 -4.38 13.80
N ASN A 165 -2.16 -3.41 13.03
CA ASN A 165 -3.35 -2.61 13.37
C ASN A 165 -4.68 -3.24 12.92
N GLY A 166 -4.65 -4.36 12.18
CA GLY A 166 -5.83 -5.10 11.75
C GLY A 166 -6.69 -4.43 10.69
N SER A 167 -6.25 -3.35 10.03
CA SER A 167 -7.06 -2.59 9.06
C SER A 167 -7.52 -3.43 7.85
N ILE A 168 -6.74 -4.44 7.45
CA ILE A 168 -7.09 -5.36 6.36
C ILE A 168 -8.43 -6.08 6.63
N SER A 169 -8.78 -6.34 7.89
CA SER A 169 -10.05 -6.99 8.24
C SER A 169 -11.29 -6.19 7.82
N GLY A 170 -11.16 -4.86 7.70
CA GLY A 170 -12.25 -3.95 7.33
C GLY A 170 -12.40 -3.72 5.82
N TRP A 171 -11.59 -4.35 4.97
CA TRP A 171 -11.61 -4.10 3.53
C TRP A 171 -12.92 -4.56 2.89
N GLN A 172 -13.46 -3.75 1.98
CA GLN A 172 -14.71 -4.02 1.26
C GLN A 172 -14.43 -4.81 -0.02
N MET A 173 -14.79 -6.10 -0.03
CA MET A 173 -14.43 -7.04 -1.09
C MET A 173 -15.58 -7.32 -2.07
N ALA A 174 -16.72 -6.65 -1.94
CA ALA A 174 -17.93 -6.98 -2.70
C ALA A 174 -17.78 -6.98 -4.24
N ASN A 175 -16.84 -6.21 -4.78
CA ASN A 175 -16.60 -6.18 -6.24
C ASN A 175 -15.46 -7.09 -6.70
N VAL A 176 -14.75 -7.73 -5.76
CA VAL A 176 -13.58 -8.55 -6.07
C VAL A 176 -14.01 -9.90 -6.61
N THR A 177 -13.46 -10.28 -7.76
CA THR A 177 -13.72 -11.58 -8.40
C THR A 177 -12.48 -12.50 -8.40
N ASN A 178 -11.26 -11.92 -8.33
CA ASN A 178 -10.03 -12.68 -8.40
C ASN A 178 -9.11 -12.38 -7.21
N MET A 179 -8.92 -13.38 -6.34
CA MET A 179 -7.99 -13.36 -5.19
C MET A 179 -6.83 -14.36 -5.36
N GLN A 180 -6.58 -14.86 -6.57
CA GLN A 180 -5.51 -15.82 -6.83
C GLN A 180 -4.18 -15.34 -6.28
N GLY A 181 -3.53 -16.16 -5.43
CA GLY A 181 -2.21 -15.91 -4.87
C GLY A 181 -2.09 -14.64 -4.02
N MET A 182 -3.20 -14.04 -3.56
CA MET A 182 -3.18 -12.71 -2.91
C MET A 182 -2.19 -12.65 -1.76
N PHE A 183 -2.09 -13.69 -0.93
CA PHE A 183 -1.17 -13.81 0.20
C PHE A 183 -0.20 -14.99 0.04
N SER A 184 0.01 -15.46 -1.19
CA SER A 184 0.95 -16.56 -1.43
C SER A 184 2.33 -16.21 -0.87
N ARG A 185 2.88 -17.08 -0.01
CA ARG A 185 4.16 -16.88 0.69
C ARG A 185 4.27 -15.61 1.54
N ALA A 186 3.16 -15.00 1.93
CA ALA A 186 3.14 -13.95 2.95
C ALA A 186 3.27 -14.61 4.33
N THR A 187 4.48 -15.05 4.68
CA THR A 187 4.75 -15.97 5.80
C THR A 187 4.39 -15.42 7.18
N SER A 188 4.33 -14.10 7.35
CA SER A 188 3.97 -13.44 8.61
C SER A 188 2.49 -13.05 8.70
N PHE A 189 1.72 -13.21 7.61
CA PHE A 189 0.33 -12.77 7.55
C PHE A 189 -0.59 -13.69 8.37
N ASN A 190 -1.32 -13.11 9.33
CA ASN A 190 -2.31 -13.82 10.16
C ASN A 190 -3.43 -12.90 10.66
N GLN A 191 -4.05 -12.11 9.77
CA GLN A 191 -5.10 -11.17 10.16
C GLN A 191 -6.50 -11.78 10.00
N PRO A 192 -7.48 -11.39 10.88
CA PRO A 192 -8.85 -11.90 10.84
C PRO A 192 -9.62 -11.33 9.65
N ILE A 193 -9.69 -12.08 8.57
CA ILE A 193 -10.34 -11.71 7.31
C ILE A 193 -11.64 -12.49 7.05
N GLY A 194 -12.13 -13.22 8.05
CA GLY A 194 -13.35 -14.05 7.94
C GLY A 194 -14.63 -13.28 7.65
N ASN A 195 -14.64 -11.95 7.85
CA ASN A 195 -15.79 -11.08 7.57
C ASN A 195 -15.79 -10.50 6.14
N TRP A 196 -14.82 -10.82 5.31
CA TRP A 196 -14.82 -10.35 3.93
C TRP A 196 -16.01 -10.90 3.15
N ASN A 197 -16.69 -10.02 2.39
CA ASN A 197 -17.71 -10.46 1.46
C ASN A 197 -17.07 -11.09 0.22
N THR A 198 -17.16 -12.41 0.11
CA THR A 198 -16.55 -13.20 -0.99
C THR A 198 -17.56 -13.68 -2.01
N GLU A 199 -18.82 -13.19 -1.96
CA GLU A 199 -19.91 -13.68 -2.81
C GLU A 199 -19.64 -13.63 -4.30
N ASN A 200 -18.83 -12.66 -4.78
CA ASN A 200 -18.50 -12.49 -6.19
C ASN A 200 -17.15 -13.10 -6.58
N VAL A 201 -16.44 -13.74 -5.64
CA VAL A 201 -15.12 -14.31 -5.91
C VAL A 201 -15.27 -15.62 -6.70
N THR A 202 -14.54 -15.70 -7.81
CA THR A 202 -14.55 -16.88 -8.69
C THR A 202 -13.23 -17.65 -8.67
N ASN A 203 -12.12 -17.01 -8.24
CA ASN A 203 -10.79 -17.61 -8.26
C ASN A 203 -10.02 -17.34 -6.95
N MET A 204 -9.68 -18.41 -6.23
CA MET A 204 -8.88 -18.40 -4.99
C MET A 204 -7.64 -19.31 -5.10
N VAL A 205 -7.18 -19.64 -6.31
CA VAL A 205 -6.00 -20.49 -6.53
C VAL A 205 -4.81 -19.96 -5.74
N SER A 206 -4.15 -20.81 -4.95
CA SER A 206 -2.93 -20.53 -4.20
C SER A 206 -3.02 -19.29 -3.29
N MET A 207 -4.22 -18.90 -2.84
CA MET A 207 -4.43 -17.65 -2.10
C MET A 207 -3.53 -17.54 -0.86
N PHE A 208 -3.34 -18.63 -0.11
CA PHE A 208 -2.49 -18.73 1.08
C PHE A 208 -1.36 -19.74 0.92
N TYR A 209 -1.03 -20.15 -0.30
CA TYR A 209 0.05 -21.10 -0.53
C TYR A 209 1.34 -20.65 0.16
N GLY A 210 1.83 -21.44 1.13
CA GLY A 210 3.03 -21.11 1.90
C GLY A 210 2.90 -19.90 2.85
N ALA A 211 1.70 -19.40 3.15
CA ALA A 211 1.45 -18.41 4.18
C ALA A 211 1.43 -19.09 5.58
N THR A 212 2.60 -19.48 6.05
CA THR A 212 2.79 -20.43 7.16
C THR A 212 2.25 -19.95 8.52
N SER A 213 2.06 -18.65 8.72
CA SER A 213 1.46 -18.11 9.95
C SER A 213 -0.07 -18.01 9.87
N PHE A 214 -0.68 -18.14 8.67
CA PHE A 214 -2.11 -17.92 8.52
C PHE A 214 -2.93 -19.05 9.17
N ASN A 215 -3.69 -18.69 10.21
CA ASN A 215 -4.55 -19.61 10.96
C ASN A 215 -5.83 -18.90 11.44
N GLN A 216 -6.48 -18.13 10.58
CA GLN A 216 -7.72 -17.41 10.93
C GLN A 216 -8.94 -18.13 10.41
N PRO A 217 -10.10 -18.02 11.13
CA PRO A 217 -11.35 -18.63 10.68
C PRO A 217 -11.87 -17.90 9.43
N ILE A 218 -12.09 -18.68 8.35
CA ILE A 218 -12.67 -18.22 7.08
C ILE A 218 -13.91 -19.02 6.69
N GLY A 219 -14.50 -19.76 7.63
CA GLY A 219 -15.66 -20.61 7.39
C GLY A 219 -16.94 -19.86 6.99
N ASN A 220 -16.98 -18.53 7.20
CA ASN A 220 -18.10 -17.69 6.81
C ASN A 220 -18.03 -17.20 5.34
N TRP A 221 -16.97 -17.51 4.62
CA TRP A 221 -16.84 -17.07 3.24
C TRP A 221 -17.86 -17.76 2.35
N ASN A 222 -18.58 -16.98 1.55
CA ASN A 222 -19.43 -17.55 0.49
C ASN A 222 -18.53 -17.99 -0.67
N THR A 223 -18.49 -19.30 -0.93
CA THR A 223 -17.69 -19.91 -1.99
C THR A 223 -18.52 -20.46 -3.12
N GLU A 224 -19.82 -20.15 -3.17
CA GLU A 224 -20.77 -20.69 -4.17
C GLU A 224 -20.31 -20.39 -5.61
N ASN A 225 -19.72 -19.24 -5.85
CA ASN A 225 -19.25 -18.80 -7.16
C ASN A 225 -17.79 -19.17 -7.44
N VAL A 226 -17.07 -19.76 -6.47
CA VAL A 226 -15.65 -20.09 -6.65
C VAL A 226 -15.50 -21.33 -7.53
N THR A 227 -14.85 -21.15 -8.67
CA THR A 227 -14.62 -22.23 -9.65
C THR A 227 -13.26 -22.90 -9.48
N ASN A 228 -12.29 -22.27 -8.81
CA ASN A 228 -10.97 -22.84 -8.62
C ASN A 228 -10.34 -22.43 -7.28
N MET A 229 -9.97 -23.42 -6.46
CA MET A 229 -9.25 -23.28 -5.18
C MET A 229 -7.97 -24.13 -5.17
N SER A 230 -7.40 -24.52 -6.30
CA SER A 230 -6.22 -25.38 -6.36
C SER A 230 -5.07 -24.79 -5.55
N GLY A 231 -4.49 -25.58 -4.62
CA GLY A 231 -3.35 -25.16 -3.80
C GLY A 231 -3.64 -23.95 -2.93
N MET A 232 -4.87 -23.74 -2.47
CA MET A 232 -5.27 -22.57 -1.69
C MET A 232 -4.40 -22.38 -0.45
N PHE A 233 -3.88 -23.47 0.14
CA PHE A 233 -2.97 -23.53 1.28
C PHE A 233 -1.67 -24.23 0.94
#